data_22fe2ed110859b5d1004742a99f51724
#
_entry.id   22fe2ed110859b5d1004742a99f51724
#
_cell.length_a   1.000
_cell.length_b   1.000
_cell.length_c   1.000
_cell.angle_alpha   90.00
_cell.angle_beta   90.00
_cell.angle_gamma   90.00
#
_symmetry.space_group_name_H-M   'P 1'
#
loop_
_entity.id
_entity.type
_entity.pdbx_description
1 polymer ?
#
loop_
_entity_poly.entity_id
_entity_poly.type
_entity_poly.pdbx_seq_one_letter_code
_entity_poly.pdbx_strand_id
1 'polypeptide(L)'
;MTTPISTERFAVVDVETSGLSVRRHHVLQVGVVVVDGDGTVLDRWSSLLAPRRRWWFRVGPTRLHGIHRRDLRKAAPAAEVLAELARRMEGARFVAHNAGFDAAFLTKAAQAHGVELPIAQPLCTLRMSRALDPDRQFSHRLGDLCGRYGITLVRPHDALADADATAAVLPHLLAAHGVISVEQLPALAALGNRQPS
;
A
#
# COMPACT_ATOMS: atom_id res chain seq x y z
N MET A 1 -24.49 -15.38 -11.04
CA MET A 1 -23.32 -16.22 -10.63
C MET A 1 -22.40 -15.31 -9.85
N THR A 2 -21.92 -15.72 -8.67
CA THR A 2 -20.96 -14.95 -7.89
C THR A 2 -19.53 -15.28 -8.34
N THR A 3 -18.69 -14.26 -8.50
CA THR A 3 -17.28 -14.44 -8.89
C THR A 3 -16.47 -14.80 -7.65
N PRO A 4 -15.79 -15.96 -7.60
CA PRO A 4 -14.99 -16.34 -6.45
C PRO A 4 -13.89 -15.33 -6.13
N ILE A 5 -13.62 -15.09 -4.84
CA ILE A 5 -12.60 -14.14 -4.41
C ILE A 5 -11.19 -14.55 -4.88
N SER A 6 -10.93 -15.84 -5.04
CA SER A 6 -9.66 -16.39 -5.53
C SER A 6 -9.28 -15.90 -6.92
N THR A 7 -10.25 -15.47 -7.73
CA THR A 7 -9.99 -14.94 -9.08
C THR A 7 -9.66 -13.45 -9.10
N GLU A 8 -9.89 -12.73 -8.00
CA GLU A 8 -9.57 -11.30 -7.90
C GLU A 8 -8.08 -11.11 -7.73
N ARG A 9 -7.57 -10.05 -8.33
CA ARG A 9 -6.17 -9.63 -8.17
C ARG A 9 -6.10 -8.41 -7.26
N PHE A 10 -5.15 -8.42 -6.34
CA PHE A 10 -4.90 -7.32 -5.42
C PHE A 10 -3.48 -6.79 -5.62
N ALA A 11 -3.35 -5.51 -5.93
CA ALA A 11 -2.09 -4.79 -5.91
C ALA A 11 -1.91 -4.19 -4.51
N VAL A 12 -1.12 -4.85 -3.69
CA VAL A 12 -0.81 -4.40 -2.33
C VAL A 12 0.38 -3.45 -2.40
N VAL A 13 0.15 -2.19 -2.06
CA VAL A 13 1.14 -1.12 -2.23
C VAL A 13 1.47 -0.50 -0.89
N ASP A 14 2.73 -0.15 -0.71
CA ASP A 14 3.23 0.68 0.38
C ASP A 14 4.17 1.75 -0.15
N VAL A 15 4.24 2.91 0.51
CA VAL A 15 5.13 4.00 0.13
C VAL A 15 5.95 4.53 1.29
N GLU A 16 7.26 4.70 1.06
CA GLU A 16 8.08 5.52 1.94
C GLU A 16 8.07 6.98 1.47
N THR A 17 7.94 7.88 2.41
CA THR A 17 7.78 9.30 2.12
C THR A 17 8.76 10.17 2.89
N SER A 18 9.02 11.37 2.39
CA SER A 18 9.88 12.35 3.09
C SER A 18 9.22 13.01 4.31
N GLY A 19 8.01 12.57 4.69
CA GLY A 19 7.24 13.03 5.85
C GLY A 19 5.74 12.89 5.64
N LEU A 20 4.94 13.24 6.63
CA LEU A 20 3.53 12.86 6.72
C LEU A 20 2.55 13.77 5.94
N SER A 21 2.94 14.99 5.58
CA SER A 21 2.05 15.93 4.91
C SER A 21 2.08 15.76 3.39
N VAL A 22 1.01 15.25 2.80
CA VAL A 22 0.86 15.12 1.33
C VAL A 22 1.16 16.44 0.60
N ARG A 23 0.78 17.58 1.18
CA ARG A 23 1.02 18.90 0.56
C ARG A 23 2.51 19.24 0.46
N ARG A 24 3.35 18.89 1.46
CA ARG A 24 4.75 19.32 1.62
C ARG A 24 5.77 18.24 1.30
N HIS A 25 5.40 16.97 1.36
CA HIS A 25 6.32 15.86 1.24
C HIS A 25 6.08 15.05 -0.05
N HIS A 26 6.98 14.12 -0.32
CA HIS A 26 7.02 13.39 -1.58
C HIS A 26 7.23 11.90 -1.32
N VAL A 27 6.81 11.06 -2.25
CA VAL A 27 7.16 9.65 -2.28
C VAL A 27 8.66 9.50 -2.55
N LEU A 28 9.32 8.63 -1.79
CA LEU A 28 10.74 8.29 -1.92
C LEU A 28 10.93 6.90 -2.51
N GLN A 29 10.11 5.95 -2.07
CA GLN A 29 10.10 4.57 -2.50
C GLN A 29 8.65 4.12 -2.65
N VAL A 30 8.42 3.23 -3.58
CA VAL A 30 7.18 2.48 -3.69
C VAL A 30 7.50 0.99 -3.74
N GLY A 31 6.73 0.19 -3.02
CA GLY A 31 6.70 -1.26 -3.10
C GLY A 31 5.32 -1.71 -3.55
N VAL A 32 5.26 -2.73 -4.41
CA VAL A 32 4.02 -3.39 -4.80
C VAL A 32 4.20 -4.89 -4.82
N VAL A 33 3.23 -5.57 -4.25
CA VAL A 33 3.07 -7.03 -4.31
C VAL A 33 1.71 -7.32 -4.90
N VAL A 34 1.68 -8.02 -6.02
CA VAL A 34 0.42 -8.46 -6.64
C VAL A 34 0.13 -9.87 -6.16
N VAL A 35 -1.05 -10.07 -5.59
CA VAL A 35 -1.52 -11.38 -5.12
C VAL A 35 -2.91 -11.68 -5.70
N ASP A 36 -3.27 -12.96 -5.76
CA ASP A 36 -4.66 -13.37 -5.94
C ASP A 36 -5.43 -13.40 -4.62
N GLY A 37 -6.72 -13.70 -4.68
CA GLY A 37 -7.59 -13.73 -3.50
C GLY A 37 -7.26 -14.82 -2.49
N ASP A 38 -6.49 -15.81 -2.87
CA ASP A 38 -6.00 -16.88 -1.98
C ASP A 38 -4.64 -16.52 -1.35
N GLY A 39 -4.06 -15.37 -1.74
CA GLY A 39 -2.78 -14.89 -1.23
C GLY A 39 -1.57 -15.40 -2.00
N THR A 40 -1.77 -16.09 -3.15
CA THR A 40 -0.66 -16.48 -4.02
C THR A 40 -0.01 -15.27 -4.63
N VAL A 41 1.30 -15.13 -4.47
CA VAL A 41 2.03 -14.00 -5.01
C VAL A 41 2.28 -14.19 -6.51
N LEU A 42 1.81 -13.21 -7.29
CA LEU A 42 1.91 -13.18 -8.75
C LEU A 42 3.08 -12.30 -9.22
N ASP A 43 3.37 -11.21 -8.48
CA ASP A 43 4.45 -10.28 -8.81
C ASP A 43 4.94 -9.53 -7.57
N ARG A 44 6.21 -9.10 -7.58
CA ARG A 44 6.84 -8.23 -6.59
C ARG A 44 7.75 -7.23 -7.26
N TRP A 45 7.64 -5.98 -6.82
CA TRP A 45 8.52 -4.95 -7.34
C TRP A 45 8.64 -3.77 -6.38
N SER A 46 9.79 -3.13 -6.37
CA SER A 46 9.96 -1.83 -5.70
C SER A 46 10.92 -0.94 -6.46
N SER A 47 10.77 0.37 -6.28
CA SER A 47 11.70 1.35 -6.81
C SER A 47 11.77 2.60 -5.97
N LEU A 48 12.94 3.22 -5.96
CA LEU A 48 13.12 4.58 -5.48
C LEU A 48 12.69 5.57 -6.57
N LEU A 49 12.12 6.70 -6.16
CA LEU A 49 11.72 7.79 -7.05
C LEU A 49 12.72 8.94 -6.97
N ALA A 50 13.27 9.35 -8.11
CA ALA A 50 14.12 10.55 -8.17
C ALA A 50 13.29 11.80 -7.82
N PRO A 51 13.74 12.64 -6.89
CA PRO A 51 13.04 13.87 -6.55
C PRO A 51 13.14 14.88 -7.69
N ARG A 52 12.07 15.63 -7.96
CA ARG A 52 12.00 16.65 -9.04
C ARG A 52 13.07 17.74 -8.91
N ARG A 53 13.45 18.08 -7.66
CA ARG A 53 14.50 19.09 -7.36
C ARG A 53 15.62 18.43 -6.58
N ARG A 54 16.62 17.90 -7.27
CA ARG A 54 17.73 17.12 -6.68
C ARG A 54 18.55 17.87 -5.62
N TRP A 55 18.65 19.20 -5.69
CA TRP A 55 19.54 20.00 -4.85
C TRP A 55 18.92 20.46 -3.53
N TRP A 56 17.62 20.70 -3.48
CA TRP A 56 16.90 21.26 -2.32
C TRP A 56 15.94 20.27 -1.66
N PHE A 57 16.13 18.99 -1.88
CA PHE A 57 15.23 17.95 -1.42
C PHE A 57 15.59 17.50 0.00
N ARG A 58 14.60 17.50 0.91
CA ARG A 58 14.72 16.93 2.26
C ARG A 58 14.19 15.49 2.22
N VAL A 59 15.05 14.53 2.59
CA VAL A 59 14.71 13.09 2.59
C VAL A 59 13.81 12.72 3.77
N GLY A 60 13.76 13.55 4.81
CA GLY A 60 12.95 13.26 5.99
C GLY A 60 13.62 12.30 6.97
N PRO A 61 12.85 11.42 7.64
CA PRO A 61 13.33 10.60 8.75
C PRO A 61 14.14 9.38 8.27
N THR A 62 15.37 9.60 7.81
CA THR A 62 16.27 8.54 7.29
C THR A 62 16.53 7.40 8.29
N ARG A 63 16.39 7.67 9.59
CA ARG A 63 16.50 6.63 10.62
C ARG A 63 15.31 5.65 10.60
N LEU A 64 14.19 6.05 10.01
CA LEU A 64 12.99 5.22 9.92
C LEU A 64 13.05 4.32 8.67
N HIS A 65 13.14 4.92 7.47
CA HIS A 65 13.08 4.20 6.18
C HIS A 65 14.44 3.87 5.56
N GLY A 66 15.55 4.25 6.17
CA GLY A 66 16.91 3.92 5.69
C GLY A 66 17.34 4.61 4.38
N ILE A 67 16.45 5.35 3.71
CA ILE A 67 16.73 5.96 2.41
C ILE A 67 17.57 7.22 2.60
N HIS A 68 18.69 7.32 1.90
CA HIS A 68 19.58 8.47 1.94
C HIS A 68 19.55 9.28 0.64
N ARG A 69 19.98 10.52 0.70
CA ARG A 69 20.07 11.39 -0.48
C ARG A 69 20.92 10.81 -1.61
N ARG A 70 21.96 10.05 -1.27
CA ARG A 70 22.82 9.36 -2.25
C ARG A 70 22.06 8.31 -3.06
N ASP A 71 21.08 7.63 -2.44
CA ASP A 71 20.29 6.59 -3.07
C ASP A 71 19.31 7.22 -4.09
N LEU A 72 18.67 8.31 -3.70
CA LEU A 72 17.75 9.07 -4.57
C LEU A 72 18.44 9.74 -5.77
N ARG A 73 19.76 9.99 -5.69
CA ARG A 73 20.51 10.50 -6.87
C ARG A 73 20.63 9.47 -7.98
N LYS A 74 20.59 8.20 -7.64
CA LYS A 74 20.66 7.07 -8.58
C LYS A 74 19.28 6.52 -8.94
N ALA A 75 18.22 7.04 -8.30
CA ALA A 75 16.86 6.58 -8.51
C ALA A 75 16.38 6.92 -9.93
N ALA A 76 15.49 6.08 -10.45
CA ALA A 76 14.84 6.29 -11.74
C ALA A 76 13.93 7.53 -11.73
N PRO A 77 13.69 8.18 -12.87
CA PRO A 77 12.74 9.26 -12.99
C PRO A 77 11.37 8.87 -12.45
N ALA A 78 10.75 9.75 -11.66
CA ALA A 78 9.48 9.44 -11.01
C ALA A 78 8.37 9.10 -12.02
N ALA A 79 8.35 9.70 -13.20
CA ALA A 79 7.39 9.37 -14.26
C ALA A 79 7.51 7.92 -14.71
N GLU A 80 8.72 7.42 -14.90
CA GLU A 80 8.98 6.03 -15.31
C GLU A 80 8.57 5.04 -14.22
N VAL A 81 8.92 5.35 -12.96
CA VAL A 81 8.55 4.52 -11.79
C VAL A 81 7.04 4.44 -11.64
N LEU A 82 6.33 5.57 -11.79
CA LEU A 82 4.87 5.61 -11.67
C LEU A 82 4.18 4.93 -12.84
N ALA A 83 4.71 5.03 -14.06
CA ALA A 83 4.19 4.31 -15.22
C ALA A 83 4.36 2.78 -15.06
N GLU A 84 5.51 2.34 -14.54
CA GLU A 84 5.74 0.93 -14.25
C GLU A 84 4.84 0.42 -13.12
N LEU A 85 4.61 1.23 -12.09
CA LEU A 85 3.64 0.91 -11.04
C LEU A 85 2.24 0.75 -11.62
N ALA A 86 1.79 1.69 -12.47
CA ALA A 86 0.48 1.64 -13.12
C ALA A 86 0.29 0.31 -13.89
N ARG A 87 1.31 -0.07 -14.68
CA ARG A 87 1.30 -1.31 -15.45
C ARG A 87 1.16 -2.56 -14.55
N ARG A 88 1.85 -2.59 -13.41
CA ARG A 88 1.76 -3.71 -12.44
C ARG A 88 0.42 -3.79 -11.73
N MET A 89 -0.21 -2.65 -11.53
CA MET A 89 -1.52 -2.54 -10.89
C MET A 89 -2.69 -2.80 -11.87
N GLU A 90 -2.42 -2.94 -13.18
CA GLU A 90 -3.47 -3.11 -14.18
C GLU A 90 -4.32 -4.36 -13.89
N GLY A 91 -5.65 -4.16 -13.87
CA GLY A 91 -6.61 -5.23 -13.57
C GLY A 91 -6.55 -5.74 -12.12
N ALA A 92 -5.87 -5.05 -11.22
CA ALA A 92 -5.80 -5.41 -9.81
C ALA A 92 -6.43 -4.32 -8.92
N ARG A 93 -7.03 -4.72 -7.82
CA ARG A 93 -7.60 -3.81 -6.82
C ARG A 93 -6.51 -3.28 -5.89
N PHE A 94 -6.48 -1.97 -5.72
CA PHE A 94 -5.53 -1.31 -4.81
C PHE A 94 -5.81 -1.67 -3.35
N VAL A 95 -4.77 -2.10 -2.65
CA VAL A 95 -4.78 -2.42 -1.22
C VAL A 95 -3.58 -1.77 -0.55
N ALA A 96 -3.74 -1.23 0.66
CA ALA A 96 -2.61 -0.79 1.49
C ALA A 96 -2.96 -0.86 2.98
N HIS A 97 -1.93 -0.81 3.84
CA HIS A 97 -2.12 -0.65 5.27
C HIS A 97 -2.17 0.85 5.62
N ASN A 98 -3.34 1.38 5.94
CA ASN A 98 -3.68 2.82 5.96
C ASN A 98 -3.80 3.45 4.56
N ALA A 99 -4.54 2.78 3.69
CA ALA A 99 -4.64 3.04 2.25
C ALA A 99 -4.92 4.51 1.86
N GLY A 100 -5.58 5.29 2.71
CA GLY A 100 -5.81 6.72 2.46
C GLY A 100 -4.51 7.53 2.39
N PHE A 101 -3.48 7.13 3.15
CA PHE A 101 -2.17 7.78 3.13
C PHE A 101 -1.44 7.49 1.81
N ASP A 102 -1.30 6.22 1.47
CA ASP A 102 -0.59 5.78 0.26
C ASP A 102 -1.27 6.30 -1.01
N ALA A 103 -2.59 6.15 -1.09
CA ALA A 103 -3.39 6.64 -2.20
C ALA A 103 -3.22 8.15 -2.41
N ALA A 104 -3.25 8.95 -1.34
CA ALA A 104 -3.11 10.40 -1.45
C ALA A 104 -1.72 10.83 -1.95
N PHE A 105 -0.65 10.18 -1.46
CA PHE A 105 0.71 10.46 -1.91
C PHE A 105 0.93 10.02 -3.36
N LEU A 106 0.46 8.83 -3.73
CA LEU A 106 0.58 8.30 -5.09
C LEU A 106 -0.24 9.11 -6.09
N THR A 107 -1.48 9.47 -5.76
CA THR A 107 -2.32 10.32 -6.62
C THR A 107 -1.66 11.66 -6.89
N LYS A 108 -1.14 12.33 -5.84
CA LYS A 108 -0.41 13.59 -6.01
C LYS A 108 0.84 13.41 -6.89
N ALA A 109 1.61 12.34 -6.68
CA ALA A 109 2.81 12.09 -7.46
C ALA A 109 2.45 11.81 -8.94
N ALA A 110 1.45 10.99 -9.18
CA ALA A 110 0.97 10.64 -10.52
C ALA A 110 0.46 11.86 -11.29
N GLN A 111 -0.36 12.70 -10.67
CA GLN A 111 -0.83 13.97 -11.24
C GLN A 111 0.32 14.92 -11.62
N ALA A 112 1.34 15.01 -10.76
CA ALA A 112 2.51 15.86 -11.03
C ALA A 112 3.36 15.40 -12.22
N HIS A 113 3.19 14.16 -12.65
CA HIS A 113 3.95 13.53 -13.75
C HIS A 113 3.07 13.09 -14.92
N GLY A 114 1.77 13.40 -14.92
CA GLY A 114 0.86 13.06 -16.01
C GLY A 114 0.62 11.55 -16.15
N VAL A 115 0.73 10.79 -15.07
CA VAL A 115 0.47 9.34 -15.02
C VAL A 115 -0.88 9.10 -14.36
N GLU A 116 -1.65 8.16 -14.87
CA GLU A 116 -2.87 7.67 -14.22
C GLU A 116 -2.56 6.36 -13.47
N LEU A 117 -2.94 6.30 -12.19
CA LEU A 117 -2.86 5.08 -11.38
C LEU A 117 -4.27 4.54 -11.14
N PRO A 118 -4.49 3.22 -11.25
CA PRO A 118 -5.79 2.60 -11.04
C PRO A 118 -6.13 2.48 -9.55
N ILE A 119 -6.21 3.61 -8.84
CA ILE A 119 -6.52 3.70 -7.41
C ILE A 119 -8.02 4.02 -7.25
N ALA A 120 -8.87 3.05 -7.56
CA ALA A 120 -10.31 3.17 -7.35
C ALA A 120 -10.74 2.29 -6.16
N GLN A 121 -11.60 2.82 -5.28
CA GLN A 121 -12.16 2.10 -4.13
C GLN A 121 -11.10 1.32 -3.32
N PRO A 122 -10.09 1.98 -2.76
CA PRO A 122 -8.97 1.34 -2.09
C PRO A 122 -9.42 0.48 -0.91
N LEU A 123 -8.92 -0.74 -0.79
CA LEU A 123 -9.08 -1.56 0.40
C LEU A 123 -8.02 -1.16 1.44
N CYS A 124 -8.44 -1.00 2.68
CA CYS A 124 -7.58 -0.58 3.78
C CYS A 124 -7.51 -1.66 4.87
N THR A 125 -6.42 -2.42 4.92
CA THR A 125 -6.25 -3.51 5.89
C THR A 125 -6.29 -3.01 7.34
N LEU A 126 -5.83 -1.78 7.63
CA LEU A 126 -5.98 -1.14 8.93
C LEU A 126 -7.46 -0.99 9.33
N ARG A 127 -8.32 -0.55 8.41
CA ARG A 127 -9.75 -0.37 8.69
C ARG A 127 -10.49 -1.70 8.75
N MET A 128 -10.13 -2.65 7.90
CA MET A 128 -10.63 -4.02 7.99
C MET A 128 -10.32 -4.61 9.37
N SER A 129 -9.07 -4.52 9.82
CA SER A 129 -8.68 -5.01 11.15
C SER A 129 -9.43 -4.31 12.29
N ARG A 130 -9.61 -2.98 12.21
CA ARG A 130 -10.37 -2.22 13.21
C ARG A 130 -11.85 -2.57 13.25
N ALA A 131 -12.44 -2.90 12.11
CA ALA A 131 -13.85 -3.30 12.05
C ALA A 131 -14.11 -4.67 12.72
N LEU A 132 -13.09 -5.50 12.84
CA LEU A 132 -13.13 -6.77 13.58
C LEU A 132 -12.91 -6.60 15.10
N ASP A 133 -12.56 -5.41 15.55
CA ASP A 133 -12.26 -5.07 16.94
C ASP A 133 -12.99 -3.78 17.35
N PRO A 134 -14.32 -3.83 17.47
CA PRO A 134 -15.14 -2.65 17.80
C PRO A 134 -14.79 -2.05 19.15
N ASP A 135 -14.38 -2.87 20.10
CA ASP A 135 -14.00 -2.46 21.45
C ASP A 135 -12.55 -1.96 21.56
N ARG A 136 -11.81 -1.99 20.44
CA ARG A 136 -10.41 -1.51 20.34
C ARG A 136 -9.46 -2.13 21.37
N GLN A 137 -9.59 -3.43 21.57
CA GLN A 137 -8.78 -4.17 22.55
C GLN A 137 -7.35 -4.43 22.08
N PHE A 138 -7.10 -4.34 20.74
CA PHE A 138 -5.83 -4.68 20.13
C PHE A 138 -5.20 -3.50 19.37
N SER A 139 -3.88 -3.55 19.25
CA SER A 139 -3.17 -2.68 18.30
C SER A 139 -3.41 -3.15 16.86
N HIS A 140 -3.58 -2.19 15.96
CA HIS A 140 -3.79 -2.45 14.53
C HIS A 140 -2.63 -1.97 13.67
N ARG A 141 -1.45 -1.74 14.25
CA ARG A 141 -0.23 -1.46 13.49
C ARG A 141 0.15 -2.70 12.70
N LEU A 142 0.78 -2.52 11.55
CA LEU A 142 1.12 -3.64 10.65
C LEU A 142 1.93 -4.73 11.37
N GLY A 143 2.96 -4.36 12.13
CA GLY A 143 3.77 -5.34 12.86
C GLY A 143 2.98 -6.14 13.90
N ASP A 144 2.06 -5.48 14.65
CA ASP A 144 1.23 -6.15 15.64
C ASP A 144 0.18 -7.07 14.97
N LEU A 145 -0.32 -6.63 13.81
CA LEU A 145 -1.24 -7.41 13.00
C LEU A 145 -0.54 -8.65 12.42
N CYS A 146 0.68 -8.49 11.92
CA CYS A 146 1.53 -9.60 11.49
C CYS A 146 1.76 -10.61 12.62
N GLY A 147 2.10 -10.12 13.82
CA GLY A 147 2.31 -10.98 15.00
C GLY A 147 1.08 -11.82 15.34
N ARG A 148 -0.13 -11.26 15.22
CA ARG A 148 -1.38 -12.00 15.44
C ARG A 148 -1.62 -13.14 14.45
N TYR A 149 -1.17 -13.00 13.22
CA TYR A 149 -1.31 -14.01 12.18
C TYR A 149 -0.07 -14.86 11.96
N GLY A 150 0.97 -14.73 12.83
CA GLY A 150 2.21 -15.50 12.72
C GLY A 150 3.07 -15.13 11.50
N ILE A 151 2.90 -13.92 10.98
CA ILE A 151 3.63 -13.41 9.82
C ILE A 151 4.88 -12.67 10.29
N THR A 152 6.03 -12.99 9.71
CA THR A 152 7.30 -12.32 10.04
C THR A 152 7.47 -11.06 9.19
N LEU A 153 7.52 -9.89 9.83
CA LEU A 153 7.89 -8.64 9.18
C LEU A 153 9.42 -8.45 9.27
N VAL A 154 10.13 -8.69 8.16
CA VAL A 154 11.59 -8.79 8.16
C VAL A 154 12.29 -7.44 8.26
N ARG A 155 11.79 -6.41 7.57
CA ARG A 155 12.39 -5.07 7.51
C ARG A 155 11.30 -4.02 7.55
N PRO A 156 10.79 -3.66 8.74
CA PRO A 156 9.83 -2.57 8.85
C PRO A 156 10.36 -1.28 8.22
N HIS A 157 9.48 -0.53 7.56
CA HIS A 157 9.83 0.72 6.86
C HIS A 157 10.73 0.53 5.62
N ASP A 158 10.62 -0.61 4.97
CA ASP A 158 11.00 -0.82 3.59
C ASP A 158 9.70 -1.08 2.80
N ALA A 159 9.40 -0.25 1.82
CA ALA A 159 8.09 -0.29 1.14
C ALA A 159 7.73 -1.66 0.56
N LEU A 160 8.72 -2.43 0.07
CA LEU A 160 8.44 -3.78 -0.43
C LEU A 160 8.16 -4.76 0.70
N ALA A 161 8.92 -4.68 1.80
CA ALA A 161 8.71 -5.56 2.94
C ALA A 161 7.37 -5.30 3.65
N ASP A 162 6.95 -4.02 3.74
CA ASP A 162 5.66 -3.65 4.32
C ASP A 162 4.49 -4.03 3.37
N ALA A 163 4.67 -3.93 2.05
CA ALA A 163 3.72 -4.44 1.06
C ALA A 163 3.61 -5.98 1.12
N ASP A 164 4.73 -6.72 1.22
CA ASP A 164 4.73 -8.19 1.39
C ASP A 164 3.99 -8.60 2.66
N ALA A 165 4.27 -7.96 3.78
CA ALA A 165 3.59 -8.23 5.05
C ALA A 165 2.08 -7.93 4.97
N THR A 166 1.71 -6.81 4.34
CA THR A 166 0.31 -6.44 4.13
C THR A 166 -0.40 -7.45 3.20
N ALA A 167 0.29 -7.92 2.15
CA ALA A 167 -0.21 -8.95 1.24
C ALA A 167 -0.45 -10.28 1.97
N ALA A 168 0.46 -10.68 2.85
CA ALA A 168 0.30 -11.89 3.66
C ALA A 168 -0.85 -11.77 4.69
N VAL A 169 -1.12 -10.59 5.22
CA VAL A 169 -2.24 -10.33 6.15
C VAL A 169 -3.60 -10.33 5.43
N LEU A 170 -3.64 -9.93 4.16
CA LEU A 170 -4.90 -9.69 3.43
C LEU A 170 -5.85 -10.91 3.39
N PRO A 171 -5.41 -12.14 3.05
CA PRO A 171 -6.29 -13.31 3.04
C PRO A 171 -6.92 -13.60 4.40
N HIS A 172 -6.18 -13.42 5.49
CA HIS A 172 -6.70 -13.59 6.84
C HIS A 172 -7.82 -12.59 7.17
N LEU A 173 -7.66 -11.34 6.73
CA LEU A 173 -8.69 -10.32 6.93
C LEU A 173 -9.91 -10.57 6.05
N LEU A 174 -9.74 -10.96 4.79
CA LEU A 174 -10.84 -11.33 3.91
C LEU A 174 -11.65 -12.49 4.51
N ALA A 175 -10.97 -13.54 4.97
CA ALA A 175 -11.62 -14.68 5.63
C ALA A 175 -12.35 -14.28 6.92
N ALA A 176 -11.74 -13.45 7.77
CA ALA A 176 -12.35 -12.96 9.01
C ALA A 176 -13.60 -12.10 8.77
N HIS A 177 -13.69 -11.41 7.63
CA HIS A 177 -14.88 -10.69 7.18
C HIS A 177 -15.90 -11.58 6.43
N GLY A 178 -15.63 -12.87 6.25
CA GLY A 178 -16.51 -13.79 5.53
C GLY A 178 -16.60 -13.50 4.03
N VAL A 179 -15.55 -12.90 3.44
CA VAL A 179 -15.50 -12.56 2.02
C VAL A 179 -15.14 -13.82 1.22
N ILE A 180 -16.06 -14.26 0.39
CA ILE A 180 -15.90 -15.43 -0.50
C ILE A 180 -16.07 -15.05 -1.98
N SER A 181 -16.56 -13.84 -2.26
CA SER A 181 -16.79 -13.38 -3.63
C SER A 181 -16.42 -11.91 -3.84
N VAL A 182 -16.12 -11.56 -5.09
CA VAL A 182 -15.71 -10.21 -5.53
C VAL A 182 -16.79 -9.17 -5.24
N GLU A 183 -18.06 -9.55 -5.34
CA GLU A 183 -19.21 -8.67 -5.12
C GLU A 183 -19.32 -8.15 -3.68
N GLN A 184 -18.63 -8.77 -2.73
CA GLN A 184 -18.59 -8.34 -1.32
C GLN A 184 -17.53 -7.24 -1.07
N LEU A 185 -16.55 -7.07 -1.96
CA LEU A 185 -15.44 -6.12 -1.77
C LEU A 185 -15.86 -4.64 -1.64
N PRO A 186 -16.91 -4.13 -2.35
CA PRO A 186 -17.35 -2.75 -2.16
C PRO A 186 -17.76 -2.43 -0.72
N ALA A 187 -18.29 -3.39 0.02
CA ALA A 187 -18.63 -3.19 1.43
C ALA A 187 -17.39 -2.98 2.30
N LEU A 188 -16.29 -3.70 2.02
CA LEU A 188 -14.99 -3.49 2.69
C LEU A 188 -14.35 -2.16 2.29
N ALA A 189 -14.42 -1.76 1.03
CA ALA A 189 -13.93 -0.47 0.57
C ALA A 189 -14.66 0.69 1.27
N ALA A 190 -15.96 0.54 1.53
CA ALA A 190 -16.76 1.53 2.27
C ALA A 190 -16.31 1.72 3.72
N LEU A 191 -15.64 0.75 4.36
CA LEU A 191 -14.99 0.93 5.67
C LEU A 191 -13.94 2.05 5.59
N GLY A 192 -13.31 2.25 4.42
CA GLY A 192 -12.33 3.30 4.15
C GLY A 192 -12.90 4.72 4.21
N ASN A 193 -14.18 4.91 3.93
CA ASN A 193 -14.82 6.22 3.77
C ASN A 193 -15.55 6.71 5.04
N ARG A 194 -15.69 5.89 6.07
CA ARG A 194 -16.27 6.32 7.35
C ARG A 194 -15.25 7.18 8.09
N GLN A 195 -15.53 8.48 8.20
CA GLN A 195 -14.79 9.36 9.13
C GLN A 195 -14.98 8.84 10.56
N PRO A 196 -13.96 8.91 11.42
CA PRO A 196 -14.16 8.66 12.83
C PRO A 196 -15.15 9.71 13.37
N SER A 197 -16.27 9.22 13.90
CA SER A 197 -17.20 10.01 14.71
C SER A 197 -16.53 10.50 15.99
#